data_b2613f6d0c2cabb264a09b0c96c83ed6
#
_entry.id   b2613f6d0c2cabb264a09b0c96c83ed6
#
_cell.length_a   1.000
_cell.length_b   1.000
_cell.length_c   1.000
_cell.angle_alpha   90.00
_cell.angle_beta   90.00
_cell.angle_gamma   90.00
#
_symmetry.space_group_name_H-M   'P 1'
#
loop_
_entity.id
_entity.type
_entity.pdbx_description
1 polymer ?
#
loop_
_entity_poly.entity_id
_entity_poly.type
_entity_poly.pdbx_seq_one_letter_code
_entity_poly.pdbx_strand_id
1 'polypeptide(L)'
;EDDGVTTVLALGNDLLSDDRSDTGLATLMEKSANATILNAAFPGSSISMKHQEFDNSYPLDGVSLYWVAAALLNQNFDLMDVIVPQMNSEAAAQALETLKSVDLSKVDDLVILYDLQDYRDDRTVYDEANDKNLTTVYGALTATIKLFQEQCPHIRIYLLSQPYGTFTDANGKTIDIDRDDLGNGTMVDYLNWEVEACRKNGVSFIDNYYGAITMEDTDCLTDGYHLNQKGREKIAERFGKVFKQ
;
A
#
# COMPACT_ATOMS: atom_id res chain seq x y z
N GLU A 1 -11.08 -5.60 25.44
CA GLU A 1 -10.28 -4.88 26.47
C GLU A 1 -8.96 -4.49 25.80
N ASP A 2 -8.54 -3.25 26.00
CA ASP A 2 -7.24 -2.73 25.58
C ASP A 2 -6.15 -3.59 26.27
N ASP A 3 -5.33 -4.26 25.46
CA ASP A 3 -4.24 -5.11 25.98
C ASP A 3 -2.95 -4.30 26.24
N GLY A 4 -2.98 -3.00 26.04
CA GLY A 4 -1.86 -2.07 26.24
C GLY A 4 -0.79 -2.14 25.15
N VAL A 5 -1.06 -2.87 24.05
CA VAL A 5 -0.17 -2.99 22.86
C VAL A 5 -0.90 -2.46 21.64
N THR A 6 -0.38 -1.43 21.02
CA THR A 6 -0.93 -0.95 19.74
C THR A 6 -0.54 -1.93 18.64
N THR A 7 -1.53 -2.54 17.99
CA THR A 7 -1.35 -3.48 16.90
C THR A 7 -1.80 -2.87 15.57
N VAL A 8 -0.90 -2.81 14.61
CA VAL A 8 -1.10 -2.22 13.28
C VAL A 8 -1.07 -3.32 12.23
N LEU A 9 -2.12 -3.46 11.45
CA LEU A 9 -2.09 -4.23 10.21
C LEU A 9 -1.56 -3.36 9.09
N ALA A 10 -0.52 -3.79 8.39
CA ALA A 10 0.05 -3.08 7.25
C ALA A 10 -0.23 -3.84 5.95
N LEU A 11 -1.07 -3.24 5.08
CA LEU A 11 -1.32 -3.68 3.71
C LEU A 11 -0.50 -2.82 2.74
N GLY A 12 0.09 -3.45 1.72
CA GLY A 12 0.94 -2.74 0.77
C GLY A 12 1.65 -3.67 -0.19
N ASN A 13 2.73 -3.14 -0.77
CA ASN A 13 3.54 -3.87 -1.73
C ASN A 13 5.06 -3.74 -1.46
N ASP A 14 5.86 -3.50 -2.49
CA ASP A 14 7.32 -3.56 -2.46
C ASP A 14 7.95 -2.66 -1.38
N LEU A 15 7.38 -1.51 -1.07
CA LEU A 15 7.87 -0.66 0.02
C LEU A 15 7.98 -1.39 1.37
N LEU A 16 7.06 -2.31 1.63
CA LEU A 16 7.00 -3.08 2.88
C LEU A 16 7.53 -4.51 2.71
N SER A 17 7.53 -5.06 1.49
CA SER A 17 7.89 -6.45 1.22
C SER A 17 9.33 -6.67 0.77
N ASP A 18 10.01 -5.67 0.18
CA ASP A 18 11.37 -5.78 -0.36
C ASP A 18 12.42 -6.15 0.68
N ASP A 19 12.25 -5.62 1.88
CA ASP A 19 13.14 -5.91 3.01
C ASP A 19 12.29 -6.22 4.26
N ARG A 20 12.30 -7.47 4.69
CA ARG A 20 11.63 -7.94 5.90
C ARG A 20 12.60 -8.20 7.07
N SER A 21 13.84 -7.72 6.94
CA SER A 21 14.85 -7.78 7.98
C SER A 21 14.65 -6.73 9.08
N ASP A 22 15.58 -6.68 10.03
CA ASP A 22 15.60 -5.67 11.11
C ASP A 22 15.77 -4.23 10.61
N THR A 23 16.15 -4.05 9.35
CA THR A 23 16.28 -2.76 8.64
C THR A 23 15.17 -2.52 7.63
N GLY A 24 14.22 -3.44 7.53
CA GLY A 24 13.04 -3.30 6.67
C GLY A 24 12.09 -2.21 7.15
N LEU A 25 11.34 -1.63 6.24
CA LEU A 25 10.49 -0.47 6.55
C LEU A 25 9.46 -0.80 7.65
N ALA A 26 8.80 -1.95 7.59
CA ALA A 26 7.82 -2.34 8.59
C ALA A 26 8.45 -2.43 10.00
N THR A 27 9.63 -3.05 10.13
CA THR A 27 10.35 -3.15 11.40
C THR A 27 10.80 -1.79 11.93
N LEU A 28 11.23 -0.88 11.04
CA LEU A 28 11.59 0.47 11.43
C LEU A 28 10.37 1.30 11.86
N MET A 29 9.23 1.13 11.19
CA MET A 29 7.97 1.76 11.58
C MET A 29 7.49 1.24 12.94
N GLU A 30 7.59 -0.06 13.21
CA GLU A 30 7.30 -0.69 14.49
C GLU A 30 8.09 -0.03 15.63
N LYS A 31 9.42 0.07 15.46
CA LYS A 31 10.31 0.72 16.43
C LYS A 31 9.96 2.20 16.62
N SER A 32 9.70 2.93 15.52
CA SER A 32 9.42 4.37 15.55
C SER A 32 8.06 4.69 16.19
N ALA A 33 7.05 3.88 15.93
CA ALA A 33 5.71 4.03 16.48
C ALA A 33 5.56 3.44 17.90
N ASN A 34 6.46 2.55 18.32
CA ASN A 34 6.31 1.71 19.51
C ASN A 34 5.00 0.90 19.46
N ALA A 35 4.80 0.20 18.34
CA ALA A 35 3.63 -0.60 18.04
C ALA A 35 4.06 -1.94 17.46
N THR A 36 3.21 -2.94 17.46
CA THR A 36 3.42 -4.18 16.71
C THR A 36 2.89 -4.02 15.30
N ILE A 37 3.70 -4.32 14.27
CA ILE A 37 3.26 -4.23 12.86
C ILE A 37 3.14 -5.61 12.23
N LEU A 38 1.91 -5.99 11.91
CA LEU A 38 1.58 -7.19 11.14
C LEU A 38 1.72 -6.87 9.64
N ASN A 39 2.89 -7.20 9.07
CA ASN A 39 3.21 -6.88 7.68
C ASN A 39 2.61 -7.92 6.73
N ALA A 40 1.51 -7.56 6.07
CA ALA A 40 0.80 -8.37 5.08
C ALA A 40 0.93 -7.81 3.65
N ALA A 41 2.07 -7.20 3.33
CA ALA A 41 2.34 -6.63 2.01
C ALA A 41 2.77 -7.70 0.99
N PHE A 42 2.17 -7.66 -0.20
CA PHE A 42 2.47 -8.56 -1.32
C PHE A 42 3.35 -7.87 -2.37
N PRO A 43 4.52 -8.42 -2.71
CA PRO A 43 5.40 -7.84 -3.71
C PRO A 43 4.71 -7.76 -5.08
N GLY A 44 4.94 -6.67 -5.80
CA GLY A 44 4.40 -6.40 -7.13
C GLY A 44 2.89 -6.17 -7.18
N SER A 45 2.20 -6.11 -6.04
CA SER A 45 0.77 -5.83 -6.02
C SER A 45 0.47 -4.33 -6.20
N SER A 46 -0.77 -3.99 -6.48
CA SER A 46 -1.24 -2.63 -6.73
C SER A 46 -2.49 -2.31 -5.91
N ILE A 47 -2.82 -1.03 -5.79
CA ILE A 47 -4.07 -0.57 -5.20
C ILE A 47 -5.25 -1.01 -6.08
N SER A 48 -5.20 -0.64 -7.36
CA SER A 48 -6.25 -0.97 -8.33
C SER A 48 -6.04 -2.33 -8.97
N MET A 49 -7.12 -2.92 -9.46
CA MET A 49 -7.08 -4.13 -10.28
C MET A 49 -6.82 -3.77 -11.74
N LYS A 50 -6.23 -4.70 -12.50
CA LYS A 50 -6.12 -4.58 -13.95
C LYS A 50 -7.45 -4.90 -14.64
N HIS A 51 -8.16 -5.89 -14.13
CA HIS A 51 -9.42 -6.36 -14.71
C HIS A 51 -10.57 -6.17 -13.73
N GLN A 52 -11.77 -5.86 -14.25
CA GLN A 52 -12.98 -5.69 -13.43
C GLN A 52 -13.34 -6.95 -12.65
N GLU A 53 -13.05 -8.12 -13.21
CA GLU A 53 -13.22 -9.42 -12.60
C GLU A 53 -11.87 -10.13 -12.57
N PHE A 54 -11.67 -11.03 -11.62
CA PHE A 54 -10.44 -11.80 -11.53
C PHE A 54 -10.19 -12.60 -12.81
N ASP A 55 -9.00 -12.43 -13.40
CA ASP A 55 -8.54 -13.13 -14.61
C ASP A 55 -7.23 -13.87 -14.32
N ASN A 56 -7.22 -15.18 -14.56
CA ASN A 56 -6.03 -16.01 -14.40
C ASN A 56 -4.82 -15.58 -15.26
N SER A 57 -5.04 -14.79 -16.31
CA SER A 57 -3.94 -14.24 -17.11
C SER A 57 -3.16 -13.14 -16.39
N TYR A 58 -3.73 -12.57 -15.32
CA TYR A 58 -3.08 -11.58 -14.46
C TYR A 58 -3.34 -11.88 -12.98
N PRO A 59 -2.65 -12.89 -12.40
CA PRO A 59 -2.90 -13.36 -11.04
C PRO A 59 -2.71 -12.29 -9.95
N LEU A 60 -1.91 -11.25 -10.23
CA LEU A 60 -1.64 -10.16 -9.28
C LEU A 60 -2.92 -9.39 -8.86
N ASP A 61 -3.98 -9.39 -9.68
CA ASP A 61 -5.27 -8.84 -9.27
C ASP A 61 -5.80 -9.50 -7.99
N GLY A 62 -5.55 -10.79 -7.79
CA GLY A 62 -5.99 -11.53 -6.60
C GLY A 62 -5.23 -11.20 -5.31
N VAL A 63 -4.16 -10.42 -5.39
CA VAL A 63 -3.42 -9.84 -4.25
C VAL A 63 -3.42 -8.31 -4.27
N SER A 64 -4.29 -7.68 -5.07
CA SER A 64 -4.55 -6.24 -5.02
C SER A 64 -5.20 -5.84 -3.70
N LEU A 65 -5.14 -4.55 -3.36
CA LEU A 65 -5.60 -4.03 -2.08
C LEU A 65 -7.01 -4.51 -1.70
N TYR A 66 -7.97 -4.41 -2.61
CA TYR A 66 -9.36 -4.81 -2.33
C TYR A 66 -9.49 -6.32 -2.09
N TRP A 67 -8.83 -7.16 -2.91
CA TRP A 67 -8.90 -8.61 -2.75
C TRP A 67 -8.24 -9.10 -1.47
N VAL A 68 -7.10 -8.50 -1.08
CA VAL A 68 -6.44 -8.78 0.21
C VAL A 68 -7.38 -8.44 1.37
N ALA A 69 -7.99 -7.26 1.33
CA ALA A 69 -8.93 -6.83 2.36
C ALA A 69 -10.18 -7.74 2.41
N ALA A 70 -10.75 -8.06 1.25
CA ALA A 70 -11.93 -8.93 1.18
C ALA A 70 -11.64 -10.36 1.67
N ALA A 71 -10.49 -10.93 1.29
CA ALA A 71 -10.07 -12.24 1.76
C ALA A 71 -9.92 -12.28 3.29
N LEU A 72 -9.26 -11.26 3.85
CA LEU A 72 -9.06 -11.15 5.30
C LEU A 72 -10.40 -10.99 6.05
N LEU A 73 -11.24 -10.06 5.62
CA LEU A 73 -12.50 -9.76 6.32
C LEU A 73 -13.51 -10.89 6.21
N ASN A 74 -13.51 -11.66 5.11
CA ASN A 74 -14.36 -12.84 4.94
C ASN A 74 -13.70 -14.14 5.43
N GLN A 75 -12.45 -14.10 5.89
CA GLN A 75 -11.66 -15.28 6.28
C GLN A 75 -11.63 -16.35 5.17
N ASN A 76 -11.57 -15.90 3.91
CA ASN A 76 -11.53 -16.77 2.74
C ASN A 76 -10.27 -16.48 1.92
N PHE A 77 -9.32 -17.41 1.97
CA PHE A 77 -8.01 -17.30 1.31
C PHE A 77 -7.85 -18.26 0.12
N ASP A 78 -8.93 -18.92 -0.32
CA ASP A 78 -8.87 -19.96 -1.36
C ASP A 78 -8.16 -19.49 -2.64
N LEU A 79 -8.48 -18.27 -3.11
CA LEU A 79 -7.81 -17.70 -4.27
C LEU A 79 -6.32 -17.42 -4.03
N MET A 80 -5.98 -16.88 -2.87
CA MET A 80 -4.59 -16.58 -2.51
C MET A 80 -3.77 -17.86 -2.31
N ASP A 81 -4.36 -18.93 -1.81
CA ASP A 81 -3.71 -20.24 -1.68
C ASP A 81 -3.30 -20.83 -3.03
N VAL A 82 -3.98 -20.43 -4.11
CA VAL A 82 -3.61 -20.81 -5.47
C VAL A 82 -2.58 -19.87 -6.07
N ILE A 83 -2.71 -18.56 -5.86
CA ILE A 83 -1.90 -17.54 -6.52
C ILE A 83 -0.53 -17.39 -5.85
N VAL A 84 -0.48 -17.31 -4.52
CA VAL A 84 0.75 -16.97 -3.79
C VAL A 84 1.89 -17.97 -4.04
N PRO A 85 1.66 -19.30 -4.10
CA PRO A 85 2.72 -20.23 -4.47
C PRO A 85 3.29 -19.99 -5.87
N GLN A 86 2.50 -19.46 -6.81
CA GLN A 86 2.94 -19.17 -8.18
C GLN A 86 3.80 -17.90 -8.26
N MET A 87 3.71 -17.03 -7.27
CA MET A 87 4.57 -15.83 -7.21
C MET A 87 6.03 -16.16 -6.94
N ASN A 88 6.34 -17.37 -6.46
CA ASN A 88 7.69 -17.82 -6.10
C ASN A 88 8.45 -16.82 -5.22
N SER A 89 7.73 -16.19 -4.28
CA SER A 89 8.22 -15.17 -3.38
C SER A 89 8.02 -15.58 -1.93
N GLU A 90 9.11 -15.61 -1.18
CA GLU A 90 9.06 -15.85 0.27
C GLU A 90 8.28 -14.73 0.98
N ALA A 91 8.46 -13.48 0.56
CA ALA A 91 7.73 -12.34 1.10
C ALA A 91 6.22 -12.47 0.90
N ALA A 92 5.78 -12.97 -0.27
CA ALA A 92 4.36 -13.23 -0.53
C ALA A 92 3.81 -14.37 0.33
N ALA A 93 4.59 -15.44 0.52
CA ALA A 93 4.20 -16.54 1.43
C ALA A 93 4.05 -16.04 2.88
N GLN A 94 5.01 -15.26 3.37
CA GLN A 94 4.95 -14.65 4.71
C GLN A 94 3.76 -13.70 4.86
N ALA A 95 3.43 -12.91 3.83
CA ALA A 95 2.26 -12.04 3.83
C ALA A 95 0.96 -12.83 3.98
N LEU A 96 0.81 -13.93 3.25
CA LEU A 96 -0.37 -14.80 3.35
C LEU A 96 -0.47 -15.48 4.73
N GLU A 97 0.64 -15.96 5.29
CA GLU A 97 0.68 -16.51 6.64
C GLU A 97 0.27 -15.46 7.68
N THR A 98 0.79 -14.23 7.55
CA THR A 98 0.39 -13.10 8.39
C THR A 98 -1.12 -12.88 8.30
N LEU A 99 -1.70 -12.73 7.10
CA LEU A 99 -3.14 -12.52 6.93
C LEU A 99 -3.98 -13.63 7.57
N LYS A 100 -3.58 -14.89 7.42
CA LYS A 100 -4.28 -16.04 8.00
C LYS A 100 -4.23 -16.05 9.53
N SER A 101 -3.20 -15.43 10.11
CA SER A 101 -3.01 -15.36 11.56
C SER A 101 -3.60 -14.13 12.24
N VAL A 102 -4.05 -13.12 11.46
CA VAL A 102 -4.58 -11.88 12.01
C VAL A 102 -5.88 -12.12 12.77
N ASP A 103 -5.88 -11.69 14.02
CA ASP A 103 -7.10 -11.52 14.81
C ASP A 103 -7.55 -10.06 14.73
N LEU A 104 -8.51 -9.77 13.87
CA LEU A 104 -8.99 -8.41 13.62
C LEU A 104 -9.55 -7.72 14.87
N SER A 105 -9.97 -8.49 15.88
CA SER A 105 -10.45 -7.90 17.15
C SER A 105 -9.34 -7.27 17.99
N LYS A 106 -8.07 -7.55 17.65
CA LYS A 106 -6.87 -7.03 18.32
C LYS A 106 -6.12 -6.02 17.47
N VAL A 107 -6.59 -5.74 16.26
CA VAL A 107 -5.99 -4.72 15.38
C VAL A 107 -6.58 -3.36 15.74
N ASP A 108 -5.75 -2.41 16.14
CA ASP A 108 -6.15 -1.04 16.46
C ASP A 108 -6.14 -0.14 15.22
N ASP A 109 -5.15 -0.36 14.35
CA ASP A 109 -4.91 0.52 13.22
C ASP A 109 -4.62 -0.29 11.94
N LEU A 110 -5.12 0.21 10.81
CA LEU A 110 -4.81 -0.24 9.47
C LEU A 110 -3.92 0.80 8.78
N VAL A 111 -2.77 0.40 8.31
CA VAL A 111 -1.89 1.18 7.43
C VAL A 111 -2.00 0.62 6.02
N ILE A 112 -2.26 1.49 5.05
CA ILE A 112 -2.23 1.19 3.61
C ILE A 112 -1.05 1.97 3.03
N LEU A 113 -0.04 1.26 2.48
CA LEU A 113 1.15 1.86 1.91
C LEU A 113 1.56 1.10 0.65
N TYR A 114 1.31 1.68 -0.50
CA TYR A 114 1.73 1.18 -1.81
C TYR A 114 2.80 2.10 -2.40
N ASP A 115 3.62 1.56 -3.29
CA ASP A 115 4.56 2.32 -4.10
C ASP A 115 3.89 2.87 -5.37
N LEU A 116 4.69 3.24 -6.35
CA LEU A 116 4.23 3.82 -7.61
C LEU A 116 3.76 2.79 -8.66
N GLN A 117 3.41 1.56 -8.27
CA GLN A 117 3.04 0.50 -9.22
C GLN A 117 1.82 0.86 -10.07
N ASP A 118 0.77 1.44 -9.46
CA ASP A 118 -0.42 1.88 -10.22
C ASP A 118 -0.08 2.93 -11.28
N TYR A 119 0.80 3.89 -10.96
CA TYR A 119 1.29 4.88 -11.92
C TYR A 119 2.14 4.23 -13.02
N ARG A 120 3.07 3.34 -12.67
CA ARG A 120 3.92 2.62 -13.66
C ARG A 120 3.11 1.79 -14.64
N ASP A 121 2.02 1.22 -14.19
CA ASP A 121 1.07 0.45 -15.00
C ASP A 121 0.06 1.33 -15.74
N ASP A 122 0.16 2.65 -15.60
CA ASP A 122 -0.77 3.65 -16.17
C ASP A 122 -2.24 3.33 -15.84
N ARG A 123 -2.50 2.99 -14.56
CA ARG A 123 -3.85 2.67 -14.08
C ARG A 123 -4.72 3.91 -14.05
N THR A 124 -5.98 3.75 -14.42
CA THR A 124 -6.96 4.83 -14.32
C THR A 124 -7.11 5.29 -12.88
N VAL A 125 -7.06 6.59 -12.66
CA VAL A 125 -7.09 7.16 -11.30
C VAL A 125 -8.49 7.21 -10.75
N TYR A 126 -9.47 7.64 -11.57
CA TYR A 126 -10.86 7.85 -11.16
C TYR A 126 -11.84 7.55 -12.31
N ASP A 127 -13.05 7.09 -11.95
CA ASP A 127 -14.16 6.85 -12.87
C ASP A 127 -15.39 7.65 -12.39
N GLU A 128 -15.80 8.66 -13.16
CA GLU A 128 -16.97 9.49 -12.83
C GLU A 128 -18.29 8.71 -12.80
N ALA A 129 -18.38 7.65 -13.60
CA ALA A 129 -19.60 6.84 -13.70
C ALA A 129 -19.73 5.83 -12.55
N ASN A 130 -18.61 5.45 -11.93
CA ASN A 130 -18.58 4.46 -10.86
C ASN A 130 -17.43 4.74 -9.88
N ASP A 131 -17.74 5.45 -8.80
CA ASP A 131 -16.79 5.81 -7.74
C ASP A 131 -16.29 4.61 -6.90
N LYS A 132 -16.76 3.41 -7.19
CA LYS A 132 -16.32 2.13 -6.57
C LYS A 132 -15.71 1.17 -7.59
N ASN A 133 -15.34 1.67 -8.77
CA ASN A 133 -14.69 0.87 -9.80
C ASN A 133 -13.32 0.39 -9.31
N LEU A 134 -13.16 -0.92 -9.09
CA LEU A 134 -11.94 -1.51 -8.55
C LEU A 134 -10.74 -1.44 -9.51
N THR A 135 -10.97 -1.11 -10.78
CA THR A 135 -9.91 -0.88 -11.76
C THR A 135 -9.35 0.56 -11.72
N THR A 136 -9.81 1.36 -10.76
CA THR A 136 -9.30 2.70 -10.51
C THR A 136 -8.71 2.81 -9.11
N VAL A 137 -7.69 3.63 -8.96
CA VAL A 137 -7.03 3.85 -7.66
C VAL A 137 -8.02 4.36 -6.62
N TYR A 138 -8.77 5.41 -6.95
CA TYR A 138 -9.78 5.98 -6.07
C TYR A 138 -10.88 4.98 -5.69
N GLY A 139 -11.39 4.23 -6.66
CA GLY A 139 -12.47 3.27 -6.46
C GLY A 139 -12.04 2.10 -5.57
N ALA A 140 -10.84 1.55 -5.81
CA ALA A 140 -10.29 0.47 -5.01
C ALA A 140 -10.01 0.91 -3.56
N LEU A 141 -9.43 2.11 -3.36
CA LEU A 141 -9.22 2.69 -2.03
C LEU A 141 -10.56 2.90 -1.31
N THR A 142 -11.51 3.57 -1.96
CA THR A 142 -12.83 3.84 -1.37
C THR A 142 -13.57 2.57 -1.00
N ALA A 143 -13.57 1.56 -1.87
CA ALA A 143 -14.21 0.28 -1.60
C ALA A 143 -13.57 -0.45 -0.43
N THR A 144 -12.23 -0.47 -0.37
CA THR A 144 -11.48 -1.10 0.73
C THR A 144 -11.72 -0.40 2.06
N ILE A 145 -11.61 0.92 2.10
CA ILE A 145 -11.84 1.71 3.33
C ILE A 145 -13.24 1.45 3.86
N LYS A 146 -14.27 1.50 3.00
CA LYS A 146 -15.66 1.24 3.41
C LYS A 146 -15.85 -0.17 3.94
N LEU A 147 -15.22 -1.16 3.32
CA LEU A 147 -15.31 -2.54 3.75
C LEU A 147 -14.78 -2.71 5.19
N PHE A 148 -13.65 -2.10 5.52
CA PHE A 148 -13.12 -2.08 6.89
C PHE A 148 -14.01 -1.29 7.85
N GLN A 149 -14.50 -0.12 7.46
CA GLN A 149 -15.38 0.70 8.31
C GLN A 149 -16.69 0.01 8.64
N GLU A 150 -17.22 -0.80 7.72
CA GLU A 150 -18.46 -1.56 7.91
C GLU A 150 -18.26 -2.78 8.82
N GLN A 151 -17.15 -3.51 8.66
CA GLN A 151 -16.93 -4.77 9.36
C GLN A 151 -16.08 -4.63 10.62
N CYS A 152 -15.18 -3.65 10.67
CA CYS A 152 -14.25 -3.41 11.77
C CYS A 152 -14.22 -1.92 12.16
N PRO A 153 -15.34 -1.33 12.62
CA PRO A 153 -15.45 0.11 12.86
C PRO A 153 -14.53 0.64 13.97
N HIS A 154 -13.93 -0.23 14.77
CA HIS A 154 -12.94 0.13 15.80
C HIS A 154 -11.55 0.41 15.22
N ILE A 155 -11.24 -0.10 14.02
CA ILE A 155 -9.93 0.07 13.40
C ILE A 155 -9.82 1.47 12.80
N ARG A 156 -8.80 2.22 13.21
CA ARG A 156 -8.45 3.50 12.56
C ARG A 156 -7.65 3.22 11.30
N ILE A 157 -7.91 3.99 10.24
CA ILE A 157 -7.29 3.77 8.93
C ILE A 157 -6.38 4.92 8.58
N TYR A 158 -5.15 4.60 8.17
CA TYR A 158 -4.14 5.53 7.68
C TYR A 158 -3.73 5.11 6.27
N LEU A 159 -3.90 6.02 5.31
CA LEU A 159 -3.28 5.90 4.00
C LEU A 159 -1.98 6.69 4.01
N LEU A 160 -0.89 6.05 3.64
CA LEU A 160 0.42 6.66 3.46
C LEU A 160 0.67 6.78 1.95
N SER A 161 1.00 7.98 1.48
CA SER A 161 1.39 8.12 0.07
C SER A 161 2.74 7.46 -0.19
N GLN A 162 2.95 7.08 -1.45
CA GLN A 162 4.26 6.69 -1.97
C GLN A 162 5.26 7.84 -1.84
N PRO A 163 6.58 7.56 -1.77
CA PRO A 163 7.62 8.58 -1.89
C PRO A 163 7.78 9.04 -3.35
N TYR A 164 8.50 10.16 -3.56
CA TYR A 164 8.98 10.55 -4.88
C TYR A 164 9.90 9.48 -5.49
N GLY A 165 9.95 9.39 -6.81
CA GLY A 165 10.85 8.50 -7.51
C GLY A 165 10.99 8.80 -9.00
N THR A 166 11.93 8.10 -9.61
CA THR A 166 12.13 8.04 -11.07
C THR A 166 12.36 6.59 -11.46
N PHE A 167 12.04 6.22 -12.69
CA PHE A 167 12.35 4.89 -13.21
C PHE A 167 12.64 4.96 -14.71
N THR A 168 13.23 3.91 -15.25
CA THR A 168 13.47 3.79 -16.69
C THR A 168 12.38 2.92 -17.32
N ASP A 169 11.70 3.44 -18.33
CA ASP A 169 10.68 2.69 -19.09
C ASP A 169 11.31 1.64 -20.01
N ALA A 170 10.47 0.84 -20.66
CA ALA A 170 10.90 -0.20 -21.60
C ALA A 170 11.66 0.34 -22.83
N ASN A 171 11.56 1.63 -23.13
CA ASN A 171 12.24 2.30 -24.23
C ASN A 171 13.58 2.94 -23.79
N GLY A 172 13.95 2.83 -22.53
CA GLY A 172 15.15 3.42 -21.97
C GLY A 172 15.00 4.90 -21.60
N LYS A 173 13.78 5.47 -21.62
CA LYS A 173 13.51 6.83 -21.16
C LYS A 173 13.43 6.84 -19.64
N THR A 174 14.13 7.77 -18.99
CA THR A 174 13.89 8.04 -17.58
C THR A 174 12.58 8.81 -17.42
N ILE A 175 11.70 8.26 -16.60
CA ILE A 175 10.41 8.83 -16.22
C ILE A 175 10.56 9.49 -14.85
N ASP A 176 10.22 10.76 -14.77
CA ASP A 176 10.08 11.52 -13.52
C ASP A 176 8.59 11.57 -13.17
N ILE A 177 8.22 10.89 -12.08
CA ILE A 177 6.81 10.72 -11.71
C ILE A 177 6.08 12.04 -11.40
N ASP A 178 6.84 13.09 -11.06
CA ASP A 178 6.28 14.43 -10.80
C ASP A 178 5.91 15.19 -12.09
N ARG A 179 6.53 14.83 -13.21
CA ARG A 179 6.47 15.59 -14.46
C ARG A 179 5.91 14.83 -15.65
N ASP A 180 6.17 13.54 -15.70
CA ASP A 180 5.76 12.73 -16.86
C ASP A 180 4.33 12.21 -16.63
N ASP A 181 3.46 12.41 -17.59
CA ASP A 181 2.14 11.81 -17.70
C ASP A 181 2.24 10.58 -18.60
N LEU A 182 1.85 9.41 -18.10
CA LEU A 182 1.87 8.16 -18.86
C LEU A 182 0.55 7.89 -19.59
N GLY A 183 -0.49 8.69 -19.34
CA GLY A 183 -1.81 8.58 -19.95
C GLY A 183 -2.96 8.91 -18.99
N ASN A 184 -2.77 8.62 -17.72
CA ASN A 184 -3.75 8.87 -16.66
C ASN A 184 -3.30 9.94 -15.63
N GLY A 185 -2.37 10.81 -16.04
CA GLY A 185 -1.85 11.91 -15.24
C GLY A 185 -0.45 11.67 -14.67
N THR A 186 0.07 12.68 -13.99
CA THR A 186 1.32 12.58 -13.21
C THR A 186 1.05 11.94 -11.85
N MET A 187 2.11 11.61 -11.10
CA MET A 187 1.93 11.09 -9.75
C MET A 187 1.16 12.06 -8.83
N VAL A 188 1.24 13.36 -9.09
CA VAL A 188 0.46 14.37 -8.35
C VAL A 188 -1.05 14.19 -8.54
N ASP A 189 -1.49 13.73 -9.71
CA ASP A 189 -2.91 13.42 -9.96
C ASP A 189 -3.35 12.21 -9.15
N TYR A 190 -2.52 11.14 -9.09
CA TYR A 190 -2.78 9.98 -8.23
C TYR A 190 -2.87 10.40 -6.76
N LEU A 191 -1.91 11.17 -6.27
CA LEU A 191 -1.87 11.69 -4.91
C LEU A 191 -3.13 12.50 -4.55
N ASN A 192 -3.60 13.35 -5.46
CA ASN A 192 -4.82 14.14 -5.25
C ASN A 192 -6.04 13.24 -5.04
N TRP A 193 -6.16 12.14 -5.80
CA TRP A 193 -7.27 11.22 -5.64
C TRP A 193 -7.14 10.32 -4.40
N GLU A 194 -5.93 10.00 -3.96
CA GLU A 194 -5.68 9.34 -2.67
C GLU A 194 -6.12 10.23 -1.51
N VAL A 195 -5.75 11.51 -1.53
CA VAL A 195 -6.20 12.52 -0.55
C VAL A 195 -7.72 12.65 -0.57
N GLU A 196 -8.33 12.70 -1.76
CA GLU A 196 -9.80 12.78 -1.89
C GLU A 196 -10.49 11.54 -1.35
N ALA A 197 -9.94 10.35 -1.57
CA ALA A 197 -10.45 9.11 -0.99
C ALA A 197 -10.42 9.15 0.54
N CYS A 198 -9.32 9.62 1.12
CA CYS A 198 -9.20 9.81 2.58
C CYS A 198 -10.22 10.84 3.11
N ARG A 199 -10.29 11.99 2.46
CA ARG A 199 -11.20 13.08 2.85
C ARG A 199 -12.67 12.65 2.81
N LYS A 200 -13.08 11.96 1.75
CA LYS A 200 -14.47 11.49 1.56
C LYS A 200 -14.87 10.42 2.57
N ASN A 201 -13.93 9.59 2.96
CA ASN A 201 -14.20 8.47 3.86
C ASN A 201 -13.80 8.77 5.33
N GLY A 202 -13.28 9.97 5.62
CA GLY A 202 -12.95 10.38 6.99
C GLY A 202 -11.80 9.59 7.61
N VAL A 203 -10.78 9.21 6.81
CA VAL A 203 -9.58 8.49 7.26
C VAL A 203 -8.34 9.37 7.19
N SER A 204 -7.29 9.01 7.93
CA SER A 204 -6.06 9.79 8.01
C SER A 204 -5.18 9.59 6.79
N PHE A 205 -4.51 10.67 6.37
CA PHE A 205 -3.52 10.66 5.29
C PHE A 205 -2.16 11.09 5.81
N ILE A 206 -1.11 10.32 5.52
CA ILE A 206 0.29 10.66 5.84
C ILE A 206 1.03 10.84 4.52
N ASP A 207 1.41 12.07 4.24
CA ASP A 207 2.10 12.45 3.03
C ASP A 207 3.60 12.11 3.12
N ASN A 208 4.05 11.09 2.40
CA ASN A 208 5.47 10.77 2.22
C ASN A 208 6.06 11.43 0.97
N TYR A 209 5.22 11.81 0.01
CA TYR A 209 5.66 12.37 -1.27
C TYR A 209 6.31 13.75 -1.12
N TYR A 210 5.63 14.66 -0.41
CA TYR A 210 6.19 15.97 -0.08
C TYR A 210 6.79 16.03 1.32
N GLY A 211 6.44 15.11 2.18
CA GLY A 211 6.77 15.16 3.60
C GLY A 211 7.91 14.25 4.03
N ALA A 212 8.33 13.28 3.23
CA ALA A 212 9.43 12.38 3.56
C ALA A 212 10.50 12.37 2.48
N ILE A 213 10.22 11.84 1.29
CA ILE A 213 11.19 11.69 0.21
C ILE A 213 10.69 12.44 -1.01
N THR A 214 11.34 13.57 -1.28
CA THR A 214 11.07 14.49 -2.38
C THR A 214 12.13 14.32 -3.49
N MET A 215 11.98 15.08 -4.59
CA MET A 215 12.98 15.10 -5.67
C MET A 215 14.41 15.52 -5.21
N GLU A 216 14.55 16.11 -4.02
CA GLU A 216 15.85 16.49 -3.46
C GLU A 216 16.50 15.34 -2.67
N ASP A 217 15.75 14.28 -2.36
CA ASP A 217 16.16 13.18 -1.49
C ASP A 217 16.61 11.93 -2.29
N THR A 218 17.20 12.10 -3.46
CA THR A 218 17.60 10.98 -4.34
C THR A 218 18.62 10.03 -3.70
N ASP A 219 19.35 10.47 -2.69
CA ASP A 219 20.26 9.65 -1.90
C ASP A 219 19.54 8.70 -0.91
N CYS A 220 18.22 8.79 -0.83
CA CYS A 220 17.34 7.86 -0.11
C CYS A 220 16.88 6.67 -0.96
N LEU A 221 17.21 6.65 -2.25
CA LEU A 221 16.77 5.67 -3.23
C LEU A 221 17.95 4.86 -3.78
N THR A 222 17.71 3.60 -4.17
CA THR A 222 18.73 2.70 -4.71
C THR A 222 18.86 2.85 -6.22
N ASP A 223 17.73 2.85 -6.93
CA ASP A 223 17.67 2.81 -8.40
C ASP A 223 16.67 3.84 -8.97
N GLY A 224 16.41 4.86 -8.18
CA GLY A 224 15.49 5.94 -8.52
C GLY A 224 14.14 5.85 -7.83
N TYR A 225 13.68 4.69 -7.33
CA TYR A 225 12.41 4.58 -6.60
C TYR A 225 12.39 3.55 -5.46
N HIS A 226 13.23 2.51 -5.48
CA HIS A 226 13.33 1.61 -4.33
C HIS A 226 14.10 2.27 -3.18
N LEU A 227 13.56 2.13 -1.99
CA LEU A 227 14.16 2.72 -0.79
C LEU A 227 15.45 2.01 -0.40
N ASN A 228 16.53 2.76 -0.21
CA ASN A 228 17.64 2.26 0.58
C ASN A 228 17.36 2.39 2.09
N GLN A 229 18.27 1.98 2.95
CA GLN A 229 18.08 2.04 4.40
C GLN A 229 17.77 3.47 4.88
N LYS A 230 18.48 4.48 4.39
CA LYS A 230 18.23 5.89 4.75
C LYS A 230 16.80 6.34 4.40
N GLY A 231 16.30 5.92 3.25
CA GLY A 231 14.93 6.21 2.83
C GLY A 231 13.89 5.54 3.74
N ARG A 232 14.11 4.28 4.08
CA ARG A 232 13.24 3.56 5.02
C ARG A 232 13.22 4.20 6.42
N GLU A 233 14.39 4.57 6.94
CA GLU A 233 14.51 5.29 8.22
C GLU A 233 13.72 6.60 8.21
N LYS A 234 13.82 7.36 7.12
CA LYS A 234 13.13 8.66 6.98
C LYS A 234 11.61 8.53 6.97
N ILE A 235 11.08 7.55 6.23
CA ILE A 235 9.63 7.26 6.21
C ILE A 235 9.18 6.74 7.59
N ALA A 236 9.90 5.83 8.20
CA ALA A 236 9.57 5.30 9.52
C ALA A 236 9.57 6.38 10.61
N GLU A 237 10.55 7.30 10.60
CA GLU A 237 10.59 8.43 11.52
C GLU A 237 9.37 9.35 11.35
N ARG A 238 8.99 9.67 10.10
CA ARG A 238 7.80 10.45 9.81
C ARG A 238 6.53 9.75 10.30
N PHE A 239 6.39 8.46 9.99
CA PHE A 239 5.27 7.66 10.47
C PHE A 239 5.16 7.73 12.00
N GLY A 240 6.24 7.45 12.74
CA GLY A 240 6.23 7.47 14.20
C GLY A 240 5.92 8.84 14.81
N LYS A 241 6.29 9.94 14.13
CA LYS A 241 5.95 11.30 14.58
C LYS A 241 4.46 11.62 14.44
N VAL A 242 3.83 11.16 13.35
CA VAL A 242 2.40 11.44 13.07
C VAL A 242 1.50 10.44 13.81
N PHE A 243 1.90 9.20 13.87
CA PHE A 243 1.13 8.11 14.46
C PHE A 243 0.93 8.27 15.98
N LYS A 244 1.88 8.90 16.68
CA LYS A 244 1.82 9.13 18.14
C LYS A 244 1.02 10.36 18.55
N GLN A 245 0.51 11.14 17.60
CA GLN A 245 -0.31 12.33 17.87
C GLN A 245 -1.80 11.98 17.94
#